data_bbb332e9e83c9a86af0826c9c548cc67
#
_entry.id   bbb332e9e83c9a86af0826c9c548cc67
#
_cell.length_a   1.000
_cell.length_b   1.000
_cell.length_c   1.000
_cell.angle_alpha   90.00
_cell.angle_beta   90.00
_cell.angle_gamma   90.00
#
_symmetry.space_group_name_H-M   'P 1'
#
loop_
_entity.id
_entity.type
_entity.pdbx_description
1 polymer ?
#
loop_
_entity_poly.entity_id
_entity_poly.type
_entity_poly.pdbx_seq_one_letter_code
_entity_poly.pdbx_strand_id
1 'polypeptide(L)'
;MNRSPVIVGLGAQTAVGLNLPANVAVVRAGLNCFRLSDYLLGYKEGEPLKVSQLDSLPKDAAPFERMKSMAVAAAREAIDSWLQCFEKDRSPELAVFLSVPAARPGIQDLSGKELIQAVIADLPIRPDKPHCMFTATGNEGGVAALVSAANLIRNGDLQAALVGGVECYHSIETLHWLEAQDRLKLEEQPNGFIPGEGAGFVLLCSRAEAERLRLPVAAELLTAGRGIEPRPWFAEKPTIGEGLTQAFNTIFSDEHCPDERIRVTYCDLNGESWRADEWGYAYVRTGTRHGSPLDLRHPAANWGDVGAASGTLLVALASFELVRYFKARTLALIWAASDIEPYRSACLLRRP
;
A
#
# COMPACT_ATOMS: atom_id res chain seq x y z
N MET A 1 -5.70 29.43 4.53
CA MET A 1 -5.06 28.68 3.43
C MET A 1 -5.78 27.34 3.26
N ASN A 2 -5.95 26.85 2.05
CA ASN A 2 -6.60 25.56 1.82
C ASN A 2 -5.70 24.40 2.24
N ARG A 3 -6.05 23.71 3.34
CA ARG A 3 -5.30 22.61 3.96
C ARG A 3 -5.75 21.21 3.52
N SER A 4 -6.65 21.13 2.54
CA SER A 4 -7.08 19.82 2.01
C SER A 4 -5.87 19.04 1.51
N PRO A 5 -5.66 17.78 1.95
CA PRO A 5 -4.52 16.98 1.52
C PRO A 5 -4.70 16.53 0.08
N VAL A 6 -3.65 16.70 -0.71
CA VAL A 6 -3.58 16.27 -2.11
C VAL A 6 -2.32 15.45 -2.34
N ILE A 7 -2.41 14.48 -3.24
CA ILE A 7 -1.28 13.65 -3.66
C ILE A 7 -0.64 14.30 -4.88
N VAL A 8 0.67 14.59 -4.79
CA VAL A 8 1.42 15.32 -5.83
C VAL A 8 2.63 14.54 -6.34
N GLY A 9 3.00 13.45 -5.68
CA GLY A 9 4.10 12.60 -6.10
C GLY A 9 3.78 11.13 -5.87
N LEU A 10 4.27 10.28 -6.75
CA LEU A 10 3.96 8.85 -6.80
C LEU A 10 5.22 8.08 -7.14
N GLY A 11 5.44 6.93 -6.49
CA GLY A 11 6.54 6.04 -6.82
C GLY A 11 6.23 4.60 -6.44
N ALA A 12 6.74 3.66 -7.23
CA ALA A 12 6.53 2.24 -7.01
C ALA A 12 7.68 1.40 -7.55
N GLN A 13 8.03 0.37 -6.80
CA GLN A 13 8.93 -0.68 -7.25
C GLN A 13 8.38 -2.04 -6.83
N THR A 14 8.13 -2.92 -7.79
CA THR A 14 7.70 -4.31 -7.56
C THR A 14 8.31 -5.22 -8.63
N ALA A 15 8.10 -6.52 -8.51
CA ALA A 15 8.58 -7.50 -9.50
C ALA A 15 8.07 -7.23 -10.93
N VAL A 16 6.96 -6.51 -11.09
CA VAL A 16 6.39 -6.22 -12.42
C VAL A 16 6.82 -4.87 -13.00
N GLY A 17 7.53 -4.03 -12.22
CA GLY A 17 8.02 -2.75 -12.72
C GLY A 17 8.93 -2.02 -11.74
N LEU A 18 9.98 -1.38 -12.26
CA LEU A 18 10.96 -0.62 -11.49
C LEU A 18 10.57 0.85 -11.24
N ASN A 19 9.40 1.25 -11.72
CA ASN A 19 8.79 2.57 -11.50
C ASN A 19 7.27 2.45 -11.63
N LEU A 20 6.54 3.44 -11.19
CA LEU A 20 5.07 3.41 -11.21
C LEU A 20 4.46 3.25 -12.61
N PRO A 21 4.89 3.98 -13.66
CA PRO A 21 4.34 3.78 -15.00
C PRO A 21 4.46 2.34 -15.52
N ALA A 22 5.59 1.68 -15.27
CA ALA A 22 5.79 0.27 -15.65
C ALA A 22 4.85 -0.66 -14.88
N ASN A 23 4.73 -0.47 -13.57
CA ASN A 23 3.78 -1.21 -12.75
C ASN A 23 2.35 -1.07 -13.26
N VAL A 24 1.89 0.16 -13.52
CA VAL A 24 0.56 0.43 -14.05
C VAL A 24 0.34 -0.26 -15.39
N ALA A 25 1.31 -0.21 -16.30
CA ALA A 25 1.20 -0.83 -17.62
C ALA A 25 1.00 -2.35 -17.52
N VAL A 26 1.78 -3.02 -16.66
CA VAL A 26 1.69 -4.48 -16.47
C VAL A 26 0.38 -4.87 -15.80
N VAL A 27 -0.03 -4.17 -14.75
CA VAL A 27 -1.31 -4.42 -14.04
C VAL A 27 -2.49 -4.24 -15.00
N ARG A 28 -2.51 -3.19 -15.80
CA ARG A 28 -3.59 -2.94 -16.78
C ARG A 28 -3.61 -3.96 -17.92
N ALA A 29 -2.46 -4.49 -18.30
CA ALA A 29 -2.37 -5.56 -19.28
C ALA A 29 -2.79 -6.92 -18.74
N GLY A 30 -3.06 -7.05 -17.43
CA GLY A 30 -3.37 -8.32 -16.76
C GLY A 30 -2.20 -9.30 -16.74
N LEU A 31 -0.98 -8.79 -16.87
CA LEU A 31 0.24 -9.61 -16.87
C LEU A 31 0.78 -9.77 -15.45
N ASN A 32 1.57 -10.81 -15.25
CA ASN A 32 2.32 -11.04 -14.00
C ASN A 32 3.75 -11.49 -14.32
N CYS A 33 4.63 -11.44 -13.32
CA CYS A 33 6.01 -11.92 -13.39
C CYS A 33 6.26 -13.05 -12.38
N PHE A 34 5.24 -13.86 -12.10
CA PHE A 34 5.37 -15.00 -11.19
C PHE A 34 6.32 -16.02 -11.78
N ARG A 35 7.21 -16.52 -10.93
CA ARG A 35 8.19 -17.56 -11.29
C ARG A 35 8.24 -18.63 -10.22
N LEU A 36 8.73 -19.79 -10.58
CA LEU A 36 9.06 -20.83 -9.63
C LEU A 36 10.36 -20.44 -8.90
N SER A 37 10.32 -20.55 -7.59
CA SER A 37 11.44 -20.33 -6.70
C SER A 37 12.33 -21.58 -6.65
N ASP A 38 13.61 -21.39 -6.26
CA ASP A 38 14.49 -22.49 -5.90
C ASP A 38 14.12 -23.10 -4.52
N TYR A 39 13.20 -22.45 -3.77
CA TYR A 39 12.66 -23.00 -2.53
C TYR A 39 11.64 -24.07 -2.84
N LEU A 40 11.86 -25.26 -2.29
CA LEU A 40 10.93 -26.38 -2.34
C LEU A 40 10.16 -26.42 -1.02
N LEU A 41 8.84 -26.28 -1.12
CA LEU A 41 7.90 -26.37 0.00
C LEU A 41 6.91 -27.49 -0.27
N GLY A 42 6.22 -27.93 0.75
CA GLY A 42 5.20 -28.97 0.63
C GLY A 42 5.53 -30.25 1.40
N TYR A 43 4.47 -30.93 1.80
CA TYR A 43 4.53 -32.02 2.77
C TYR A 43 5.08 -33.35 2.24
N LYS A 44 5.18 -33.57 0.93
CA LYS A 44 5.48 -34.91 0.40
C LYS A 44 6.67 -35.02 -0.55
N GLU A 45 6.95 -34.07 -1.42
CA GLU A 45 8.02 -34.21 -2.42
C GLU A 45 8.74 -32.86 -2.73
N GLY A 46 8.43 -31.80 -2.00
CA GLY A 46 8.97 -30.46 -2.25
C GLY A 46 8.41 -29.85 -3.53
N GLU A 47 7.30 -29.14 -3.43
CA GLU A 47 6.73 -28.38 -4.54
C GLU A 47 7.46 -27.05 -4.71
N PRO A 48 7.84 -26.65 -5.96
CA PRO A 48 8.43 -25.34 -6.21
C PRO A 48 7.40 -24.24 -5.93
N LEU A 49 7.74 -23.33 -4.99
CA LEU A 49 6.89 -22.20 -4.66
C LEU A 49 6.85 -21.17 -5.78
N LYS A 50 5.65 -20.71 -6.16
CA LYS A 50 5.51 -19.50 -6.99
C LYS A 50 5.79 -18.26 -6.17
N VAL A 51 6.65 -17.39 -6.67
CA VAL A 51 7.03 -16.12 -6.03
C VAL A 51 6.97 -14.95 -7.01
N SER A 52 6.87 -13.76 -6.47
CA SER A 52 6.96 -12.49 -7.20
C SER A 52 8.15 -11.69 -6.66
N GLN A 53 9.30 -11.80 -7.30
CA GLN A 53 10.59 -11.26 -6.81
C GLN A 53 11.24 -10.38 -7.86
N LEU A 54 11.84 -9.26 -7.43
CA LEU A 54 12.60 -8.35 -8.32
C LEU A 54 13.88 -9.00 -8.82
N ASP A 55 14.03 -9.05 -10.14
CA ASP A 55 15.26 -9.57 -10.78
C ASP A 55 16.42 -8.57 -10.75
N SER A 56 16.15 -7.28 -10.53
CA SER A 56 17.17 -6.24 -10.46
C SER A 56 17.99 -6.24 -9.17
N LEU A 57 17.55 -6.99 -8.15
CA LEU A 57 18.26 -7.12 -6.88
C LEU A 57 18.91 -8.51 -6.78
N PRO A 58 20.10 -8.62 -6.16
CA PRO A 58 20.75 -9.93 -5.95
C PRO A 58 19.80 -10.89 -5.21
N LYS A 59 19.73 -12.14 -5.67
CA LYS A 59 18.81 -13.14 -5.09
C LYS A 59 19.12 -13.48 -3.64
N ASP A 60 20.39 -13.41 -3.26
CA ASP A 60 20.96 -13.70 -1.95
C ASP A 60 21.02 -12.46 -1.02
N ALA A 61 20.59 -11.29 -1.51
CA ALA A 61 20.56 -10.09 -0.68
C ALA A 61 19.57 -10.27 0.49
N ALA A 62 20.01 -9.87 1.68
CA ALA A 62 19.19 -9.93 2.89
C ALA A 62 17.89 -9.13 2.74
N PRO A 63 16.77 -9.55 3.36
CA PRO A 63 15.48 -8.85 3.28
C PRO A 63 15.57 -7.36 3.61
N PHE A 64 16.40 -6.96 4.59
CA PHE A 64 16.63 -5.55 4.94
C PHE A 64 17.20 -4.75 3.75
N GLU A 65 18.25 -5.25 3.10
CA GLU A 65 18.89 -4.57 1.97
C GLU A 65 17.97 -4.49 0.76
N ARG A 66 17.19 -5.54 0.50
CA ARG A 66 16.16 -5.54 -0.54
C ARG A 66 15.12 -4.47 -0.26
N MET A 67 14.55 -4.45 0.95
CA MET A 67 13.54 -3.46 1.34
C MET A 67 14.08 -2.03 1.29
N LYS A 68 15.29 -1.78 1.83
CA LYS A 68 15.94 -0.47 1.76
C LYS A 68 16.08 -0.02 0.31
N SER A 69 16.61 -0.87 -0.56
CA SER A 69 16.84 -0.55 -1.97
C SER A 69 15.54 -0.18 -2.70
N MET A 70 14.50 -1.00 -2.54
CA MET A 70 13.18 -0.75 -3.13
C MET A 70 12.54 0.53 -2.59
N ALA A 71 12.60 0.73 -1.27
CA ALA A 71 12.02 1.90 -0.62
C ALA A 71 12.70 3.20 -1.08
N VAL A 72 14.03 3.23 -1.16
CA VAL A 72 14.79 4.40 -1.65
C VAL A 72 14.44 4.71 -3.09
N ALA A 73 14.35 3.69 -3.97
CA ALA A 73 14.03 3.90 -5.38
C ALA A 73 12.61 4.46 -5.56
N ALA A 74 11.60 3.86 -4.92
CA ALA A 74 10.21 4.32 -4.98
C ALA A 74 10.02 5.70 -4.31
N ALA A 75 10.71 5.95 -3.20
CA ALA A 75 10.67 7.24 -2.52
C ALA A 75 11.26 8.37 -3.39
N ARG A 76 12.40 8.12 -4.05
CA ARG A 76 13.01 9.08 -4.98
C ARG A 76 12.09 9.41 -6.14
N GLU A 77 11.46 8.40 -6.76
CA GLU A 77 10.45 8.62 -7.81
C GLU A 77 9.31 9.52 -7.31
N ALA A 78 8.81 9.27 -6.10
CA ALA A 78 7.69 10.03 -5.53
C ALA A 78 8.03 11.50 -5.25
N ILE A 79 9.26 11.82 -4.87
CA ILE A 79 9.65 13.19 -4.51
C ILE A 79 10.33 13.97 -5.64
N ASP A 80 10.62 13.35 -6.78
CA ASP A 80 11.44 13.95 -7.85
C ASP A 80 10.90 15.31 -8.29
N SER A 81 9.64 15.40 -8.70
CA SER A 81 9.03 16.66 -9.16
C SER A 81 8.96 17.74 -8.05
N TRP A 82 8.80 17.31 -6.81
CA TRP A 82 8.78 18.21 -5.65
C TRP A 82 10.18 18.77 -5.37
N LEU A 83 11.23 17.93 -5.45
CA LEU A 83 12.61 18.37 -5.27
C LEU A 83 13.03 19.42 -6.28
N GLN A 84 12.54 19.33 -7.51
CA GLN A 84 12.83 20.31 -8.57
C GLN A 84 12.28 21.72 -8.25
N CYS A 85 11.39 21.86 -7.27
CA CYS A 85 10.89 23.17 -6.82
C CYS A 85 11.85 23.89 -5.87
N PHE A 86 12.96 23.27 -5.47
CA PHE A 86 13.93 23.83 -4.54
C PHE A 86 15.30 24.04 -5.21
N GLU A 87 16.10 24.94 -4.65
CA GLU A 87 17.49 25.13 -5.08
C GLU A 87 18.30 23.86 -4.89
N LYS A 88 19.19 23.53 -5.84
CA LYS A 88 19.93 22.26 -5.88
C LYS A 88 20.73 21.95 -4.60
N ASP A 89 21.21 23.00 -3.91
CA ASP A 89 22.02 22.86 -2.70
C ASP A 89 21.19 22.86 -1.41
N ARG A 90 19.86 22.91 -1.53
CA ARG A 90 18.96 22.95 -0.39
C ARG A 90 18.19 21.64 -0.26
N SER A 91 18.50 20.86 0.78
CA SER A 91 17.67 19.71 1.17
C SER A 91 16.42 20.21 1.92
N PRO A 92 15.22 20.12 1.32
CA PRO A 92 14.00 20.56 1.99
C PRO A 92 13.62 19.64 3.14
N GLU A 93 12.96 20.19 4.15
CA GLU A 93 12.46 19.43 5.28
C GLU A 93 11.20 18.66 4.91
N LEU A 94 11.13 17.37 5.28
CA LEU A 94 10.02 16.49 4.94
C LEU A 94 9.78 15.46 6.05
N ALA A 95 8.52 15.31 6.46
CA ALA A 95 8.07 14.23 7.32
C ALA A 95 8.00 12.91 6.51
N VAL A 96 8.36 11.80 7.14
CA VAL A 96 8.34 10.47 6.51
C VAL A 96 7.54 9.50 7.36
N PHE A 97 6.52 8.90 6.77
CA PHE A 97 5.69 7.84 7.37
C PHE A 97 5.92 6.56 6.60
N LEU A 98 6.37 5.50 7.27
CA LEU A 98 6.72 4.25 6.62
C LEU A 98 5.94 3.07 7.22
N SER A 99 5.18 2.36 6.40
CA SER A 99 4.66 1.04 6.74
C SER A 99 5.74 0.00 6.49
N VAL A 100 6.07 -0.77 7.51
CA VAL A 100 7.11 -1.80 7.48
C VAL A 100 6.51 -3.16 7.85
N PRO A 101 7.15 -4.28 7.49
CA PRO A 101 6.71 -5.60 7.90
C PRO A 101 6.60 -5.72 9.41
N ALA A 102 5.62 -6.49 9.88
CA ALA A 102 5.59 -6.94 11.26
C ALA A 102 6.69 -7.98 11.53
N ALA A 103 7.12 -8.06 12.78
CA ALA A 103 8.09 -9.05 13.21
C ALA A 103 7.58 -10.47 12.94
N ARG A 104 8.41 -11.28 12.27
CA ARG A 104 8.15 -12.68 11.94
C ARG A 104 9.48 -13.43 11.74
N PRO A 105 9.50 -14.76 11.72
CA PRO A 105 10.71 -15.52 11.39
C PRO A 105 11.35 -15.01 10.09
N GLY A 106 12.69 -14.88 10.09
CA GLY A 106 13.46 -14.33 8.97
C GLY A 106 13.66 -12.82 8.96
N ILE A 107 12.85 -12.08 9.72
CA ILE A 107 12.99 -10.63 9.90
C ILE A 107 12.69 -10.18 11.34
N GLN A 108 12.74 -11.09 12.32
CA GLN A 108 12.45 -10.79 13.73
C GLN A 108 13.34 -9.71 14.33
N ASP A 109 14.58 -9.59 13.85
CA ASP A 109 15.56 -8.60 14.29
C ASP A 109 15.48 -7.28 13.51
N LEU A 110 14.54 -7.19 12.55
CA LEU A 110 14.36 -6.00 11.74
C LEU A 110 13.73 -4.88 12.57
N SER A 111 14.50 -3.85 12.81
CA SER A 111 13.99 -2.63 13.43
C SER A 111 13.34 -1.71 12.40
N GLY A 112 12.03 -1.48 12.51
CA GLY A 112 11.35 -0.48 11.67
C GLY A 112 11.97 0.91 11.79
N LYS A 113 12.54 1.23 12.97
CA LYS A 113 13.29 2.47 13.18
C LYS A 113 14.59 2.51 12.37
N GLU A 114 15.32 1.42 12.32
CA GLU A 114 16.54 1.35 11.51
C GLU A 114 16.23 1.42 10.02
N LEU A 115 15.18 0.75 9.58
CA LEU A 115 14.78 0.77 8.18
C LEU A 115 14.36 2.18 7.72
N ILE A 116 13.51 2.89 8.47
CA ILE A 116 13.12 4.27 8.12
C ILE A 116 14.33 5.21 8.14
N GLN A 117 15.25 5.06 9.10
CA GLN A 117 16.48 5.86 9.16
C GLN A 117 17.40 5.58 7.97
N ALA A 118 17.57 4.31 7.58
CA ALA A 118 18.37 3.91 6.44
C ALA A 118 17.79 4.42 5.11
N VAL A 119 16.44 4.40 4.97
CA VAL A 119 15.76 4.97 3.79
C VAL A 119 15.97 6.49 3.74
N ILE A 120 15.73 7.20 4.85
CA ILE A 120 15.88 8.66 4.92
C ILE A 120 17.32 9.10 4.62
N ALA A 121 18.32 8.36 5.12
CA ALA A 121 19.73 8.68 4.91
C ALA A 121 20.14 8.72 3.42
N ASP A 122 19.47 7.95 2.58
CA ASP A 122 19.72 7.85 1.15
C ASP A 122 18.84 8.81 0.30
N LEU A 123 17.96 9.59 0.94
CA LEU A 123 17.13 10.58 0.26
C LEU A 123 17.72 11.99 0.35
N PRO A 124 17.58 12.84 -0.67
CA PRO A 124 18.06 14.21 -0.67
C PRO A 124 17.11 15.16 0.08
N ILE A 125 16.73 14.79 1.29
CA ILE A 125 15.81 15.53 2.16
C ILE A 125 16.43 15.75 3.54
N ARG A 126 15.89 16.72 4.28
CA ARG A 126 16.13 16.87 5.71
C ARG A 126 14.92 16.33 6.48
N PRO A 127 15.08 15.30 7.33
CA PRO A 127 13.95 14.72 8.03
C PRO A 127 13.35 15.71 9.05
N ASP A 128 12.04 15.87 9.01
CA ASP A 128 11.27 16.47 10.11
C ASP A 128 11.15 15.41 11.23
N LYS A 129 12.18 15.35 12.08
CA LYS A 129 12.37 14.28 13.07
C LYS A 129 11.16 14.02 13.97
N PRO A 130 10.42 15.02 14.48
CA PRO A 130 9.21 14.80 15.27
C PRO A 130 8.11 14.00 14.52
N HIS A 131 8.09 14.09 13.19
CA HIS A 131 7.06 13.50 12.35
C HIS A 131 7.58 12.37 11.45
N CYS A 132 8.79 11.84 11.72
CA CYS A 132 9.27 10.62 11.06
C CYS A 132 8.87 9.39 11.87
N MET A 133 7.88 8.64 11.39
CA MET A 133 7.27 7.52 12.10
C MET A 133 7.15 6.28 11.22
N PHE A 134 7.13 5.12 11.85
CA PHE A 134 6.81 3.86 11.17
C PHE A 134 5.62 3.16 11.85
N THR A 135 4.96 2.30 11.09
CA THR A 135 3.91 1.38 11.58
C THR A 135 4.20 -0.02 11.04
N ALA A 136 3.85 -1.03 11.82
CA ALA A 136 4.06 -2.45 11.49
C ALA A 136 2.75 -3.23 11.68
N THR A 137 1.69 -2.80 10.98
CA THR A 137 0.34 -3.34 11.09
C THR A 137 -0.09 -4.12 9.84
N GLY A 138 0.86 -4.67 9.08
CA GLY A 138 0.60 -5.45 7.87
C GLY A 138 0.07 -4.62 6.70
N ASN A 139 -0.75 -5.22 5.85
CA ASN A 139 -1.20 -4.64 4.57
C ASN A 139 -1.93 -3.29 4.71
N GLU A 140 -2.67 -3.07 5.81
CA GLU A 140 -3.41 -1.82 6.04
C GLU A 140 -2.51 -0.64 6.45
N GLY A 141 -1.31 -0.93 6.95
CA GLY A 141 -0.41 0.06 7.56
C GLY A 141 -0.12 1.26 6.66
N GLY A 142 0.01 1.05 5.36
CA GLY A 142 0.23 2.12 4.40
C GLY A 142 -0.96 3.10 4.30
N VAL A 143 -2.20 2.60 4.35
CA VAL A 143 -3.40 3.45 4.38
C VAL A 143 -3.51 4.18 5.72
N ALA A 144 -3.23 3.50 6.84
CA ALA A 144 -3.22 4.12 8.17
C ALA A 144 -2.18 5.24 8.28
N ALA A 145 -0.97 5.04 7.75
CA ALA A 145 0.08 6.05 7.69
C ALA A 145 -0.36 7.26 6.84
N LEU A 146 -1.02 7.03 5.70
CA LEU A 146 -1.60 8.08 4.84
C LEU A 146 -2.61 8.94 5.60
N VAL A 147 -3.50 8.30 6.36
CA VAL A 147 -4.52 8.98 7.18
C VAL A 147 -3.85 9.85 8.25
N SER A 148 -2.83 9.32 8.93
CA SER A 148 -2.09 10.06 9.96
C SER A 148 -1.42 11.30 9.38
N ALA A 149 -0.72 11.18 8.26
CA ALA A 149 -0.09 12.30 7.57
C ALA A 149 -1.11 13.34 7.08
N ALA A 150 -2.24 12.88 6.52
CA ALA A 150 -3.31 13.75 6.04
C ALA A 150 -3.95 14.58 7.17
N ASN A 151 -4.13 13.99 8.35
CA ASN A 151 -4.66 14.70 9.51
C ASN A 151 -3.72 15.80 9.99
N LEU A 152 -2.41 15.55 10.04
CA LEU A 152 -1.41 16.56 10.38
C LEU A 152 -1.38 17.71 9.35
N ILE A 153 -1.57 17.41 8.07
CA ILE A 153 -1.69 18.43 7.02
C ILE A 153 -2.97 19.24 7.20
N ARG A 154 -4.13 18.61 7.47
CA ARG A 154 -5.40 19.32 7.72
C ARG A 154 -5.33 20.23 8.93
N ASN A 155 -4.70 19.79 9.99
CA ASN A 155 -4.47 20.60 11.20
C ASN A 155 -3.49 21.75 10.96
N GLY A 156 -2.61 21.64 9.97
CA GLY A 156 -1.57 22.61 9.64
C GLY A 156 -0.25 22.38 10.37
N ASP A 157 -0.09 21.21 10.98
CA ASP A 157 1.14 20.78 11.64
C ASP A 157 2.22 20.44 10.61
N LEU A 158 1.80 19.97 9.42
CA LEU A 158 2.67 19.67 8.28
C LEU A 158 2.20 20.39 7.02
N GLN A 159 3.17 20.77 6.16
CA GLN A 159 2.89 21.26 4.80
C GLN A 159 2.94 20.12 3.78
N ALA A 160 3.86 19.16 3.98
CA ALA A 160 4.04 17.98 3.13
C ALA A 160 4.53 16.78 3.96
N ALA A 161 4.22 15.58 3.46
CA ALA A 161 4.67 14.32 4.04
C ALA A 161 4.88 13.27 2.94
N LEU A 162 5.98 12.54 3.04
CA LEU A 162 6.24 11.35 2.25
C LEU A 162 5.69 10.13 3.00
N VAL A 163 4.74 9.44 2.38
CA VAL A 163 4.12 8.24 2.96
C VAL A 163 4.47 7.03 2.10
N GLY A 164 5.07 6.02 2.70
CA GLY A 164 5.50 4.83 2.00
C GLY A 164 5.15 3.54 2.73
N GLY A 165 5.34 2.45 2.01
CA GLY A 165 5.30 1.10 2.55
C GLY A 165 6.28 0.21 1.80
N VAL A 166 6.87 -0.74 2.48
CA VAL A 166 7.83 -1.69 1.91
C VAL A 166 7.66 -3.06 2.51
N GLU A 167 7.84 -4.09 1.70
CA GLU A 167 7.71 -5.50 2.10
C GLU A 167 8.71 -6.37 1.34
N CYS A 168 9.15 -7.45 2.00
CA CYS A 168 9.87 -8.56 1.38
C CYS A 168 9.57 -9.87 2.11
N TYR A 169 8.93 -10.82 1.43
CA TYR A 169 8.67 -12.17 1.96
C TYR A 169 9.80 -13.17 1.67
N HIS A 170 10.85 -12.75 0.96
CA HIS A 170 11.88 -13.65 0.43
C HIS A 170 12.98 -13.95 1.47
N SER A 171 12.61 -14.68 2.54
CA SER A 171 13.54 -15.45 3.35
C SER A 171 12.96 -16.84 3.58
N ILE A 172 13.82 -17.84 3.69
CA ILE A 172 13.37 -19.23 3.85
C ILE A 172 12.59 -19.42 5.15
N GLU A 173 12.97 -18.74 6.21
CA GLU A 173 12.30 -18.80 7.52
C GLU A 173 10.88 -18.19 7.44
N THR A 174 10.73 -17.05 6.71
CA THR A 174 9.41 -16.44 6.48
C THR A 174 8.53 -17.37 5.66
N LEU A 175 9.06 -17.98 4.61
CA LEU A 175 8.28 -18.86 3.72
C LEU A 175 7.83 -20.13 4.47
N HIS A 176 8.69 -20.77 5.24
CA HIS A 176 8.29 -21.93 6.08
C HIS A 176 7.27 -21.54 7.17
N TRP A 177 7.39 -20.35 7.73
CA TRP A 177 6.42 -19.84 8.70
C TRP A 177 5.05 -19.62 8.08
N LEU A 178 4.98 -19.08 6.86
CA LEU A 178 3.74 -18.91 6.10
C LEU A 178 3.13 -20.23 5.65
N GLU A 179 3.97 -21.18 5.23
CA GLU A 179 3.55 -22.54 4.87
C GLU A 179 2.90 -23.25 6.07
N ALA A 180 3.54 -23.18 7.25
CA ALA A 180 3.02 -23.78 8.47
C ALA A 180 1.66 -23.21 8.92
N GLN A 181 1.23 -22.09 8.35
CA GLN A 181 -0.08 -21.45 8.58
C GLN A 181 -1.04 -21.63 7.41
N ASP A 182 -0.72 -22.49 6.43
CA ASP A 182 -1.50 -22.73 5.22
C ASP A 182 -1.81 -21.46 4.41
N ARG A 183 -0.88 -20.47 4.45
CA ARG A 183 -1.07 -19.18 3.81
C ARG A 183 -0.48 -19.08 2.40
N LEU A 184 0.44 -19.94 2.03
CA LEU A 184 1.06 -19.92 0.70
C LEU A 184 0.20 -20.67 -0.33
N LYS A 185 0.15 -20.12 -1.54
CA LYS A 185 -0.56 -20.75 -2.66
C LYS A 185 0.27 -21.88 -3.23
N LEU A 186 -0.12 -23.11 -2.89
CA LEU A 186 0.44 -24.36 -3.34
C LEU A 186 -0.65 -25.18 -4.07
N GLU A 187 -0.29 -26.29 -4.69
CA GLU A 187 -1.26 -27.17 -5.37
C GLU A 187 -2.28 -27.72 -4.36
N GLU A 188 -1.81 -28.14 -3.18
CA GLU A 188 -2.66 -28.64 -2.09
C GLU A 188 -3.37 -27.52 -1.30
N GLN A 189 -2.90 -26.25 -1.42
CA GLN A 189 -3.46 -25.05 -0.77
C GLN A 189 -3.80 -23.96 -1.78
N PRO A 190 -4.89 -24.09 -2.54
CA PRO A 190 -5.25 -23.14 -3.60
C PRO A 190 -5.71 -21.78 -3.08
N ASN A 191 -6.14 -21.69 -1.82
CA ASN A 191 -6.63 -20.46 -1.17
C ASN A 191 -5.55 -19.63 -0.51
N GLY A 192 -4.29 -19.90 -0.76
CA GLY A 192 -3.17 -19.11 -0.29
C GLY A 192 -2.78 -17.97 -1.24
N PHE A 193 -1.80 -17.17 -0.83
CA PHE A 193 -1.27 -16.08 -1.65
C PHE A 193 0.10 -16.42 -2.24
N ILE A 194 0.47 -15.69 -3.30
CA ILE A 194 1.81 -15.74 -3.89
C ILE A 194 2.66 -14.67 -3.19
N PRO A 195 3.72 -15.05 -2.45
CA PRO A 195 4.56 -14.08 -1.74
C PRO A 195 5.34 -13.21 -2.72
N GLY A 196 5.33 -11.91 -2.45
CA GLY A 196 5.99 -10.91 -3.26
C GLY A 196 6.94 -10.03 -2.44
N GLU A 197 7.44 -9.01 -3.11
CA GLU A 197 8.17 -7.92 -2.52
C GLU A 197 7.91 -6.63 -3.31
N GLY A 198 8.02 -5.49 -2.64
CA GLY A 198 7.85 -4.21 -3.30
C GLY A 198 7.85 -3.05 -2.33
N ALA A 199 7.87 -1.86 -2.91
CA ALA A 199 7.72 -0.60 -2.21
C ALA A 199 6.80 0.34 -2.99
N GLY A 200 5.96 1.07 -2.26
CA GLY A 200 5.11 2.12 -2.81
C GLY A 200 5.22 3.39 -1.98
N PHE A 201 5.31 4.53 -2.63
CA PHE A 201 5.39 5.84 -1.98
C PHE A 201 4.47 6.85 -2.63
N VAL A 202 3.90 7.71 -1.81
CA VAL A 202 3.13 8.88 -2.24
C VAL A 202 3.58 10.11 -1.48
N LEU A 203 3.68 11.24 -2.18
CA LEU A 203 3.93 12.53 -1.55
C LEU A 203 2.61 13.26 -1.39
N LEU A 204 2.22 13.54 -0.15
CA LEU A 204 1.09 14.38 0.19
C LEU A 204 1.57 15.79 0.49
N CYS A 205 0.75 16.78 0.13
CA CYS A 205 0.90 18.13 0.67
C CYS A 205 -0.48 18.81 0.82
N SER A 206 -0.50 19.97 1.45
CA SER A 206 -1.70 20.80 1.46
C SER A 206 -1.99 21.33 0.05
N ARG A 207 -3.26 21.55 -0.28
CA ARG A 207 -3.66 22.16 -1.57
C ARG A 207 -2.95 23.50 -1.78
N ALA A 208 -2.83 24.33 -0.74
CA ALA A 208 -2.14 25.60 -0.82
C ALA A 208 -0.65 25.45 -1.16
N GLU A 209 0.01 24.40 -0.64
CA GLU A 209 1.41 24.12 -0.95
C GLU A 209 1.58 23.62 -2.39
N ALA A 210 0.68 22.74 -2.86
CA ALA A 210 0.68 22.30 -4.26
C ALA A 210 0.54 23.47 -5.23
N GLU A 211 -0.38 24.41 -4.94
CA GLU A 211 -0.58 25.64 -5.73
C GLU A 211 0.63 26.55 -5.69
N ARG A 212 1.22 26.77 -4.49
CA ARG A 212 2.43 27.60 -4.32
C ARG A 212 3.62 27.08 -5.12
N LEU A 213 3.82 25.75 -5.13
CA LEU A 213 4.90 25.08 -5.84
C LEU A 213 4.54 24.72 -7.29
N ARG A 214 3.30 24.96 -7.72
CA ARG A 214 2.78 24.59 -9.05
C ARG A 214 2.92 23.09 -9.36
N LEU A 215 2.74 22.26 -8.36
CA LEU A 215 2.81 20.82 -8.50
C LEU A 215 1.52 20.27 -9.15
N PRO A 216 1.63 19.32 -10.07
CA PRO A 216 0.46 18.62 -10.59
C PRO A 216 -0.17 17.77 -9.49
N VAL A 217 -1.48 17.88 -9.33
CA VAL A 217 -2.22 17.05 -8.37
C VAL A 217 -2.66 15.76 -9.04
N ALA A 218 -2.22 14.63 -8.51
CA ALA A 218 -2.60 13.30 -9.00
C ALA A 218 -3.93 12.83 -8.42
N ALA A 219 -4.21 13.13 -7.15
CA ALA A 219 -5.49 12.82 -6.52
C ALA A 219 -5.76 13.76 -5.32
N GLU A 220 -7.03 13.96 -5.01
CA GLU A 220 -7.47 14.56 -3.76
C GLU A 220 -7.82 13.46 -2.77
N LEU A 221 -7.29 13.51 -1.57
CA LEU A 221 -7.67 12.62 -0.47
C LEU A 221 -8.85 13.25 0.28
N LEU A 222 -10.06 12.79 -0.02
CA LEU A 222 -11.28 13.37 0.53
C LEU A 222 -11.48 12.98 1.99
N THR A 223 -11.57 11.70 2.26
CA THR A 223 -11.83 11.15 3.58
C THR A 223 -11.21 9.75 3.71
N ALA A 224 -11.17 9.24 4.92
CA ALA A 224 -10.69 7.90 5.23
C ALA A 224 -11.42 7.33 6.44
N GLY A 225 -11.44 6.00 6.53
CA GLY A 225 -12.05 5.28 7.64
C GLY A 225 -11.17 4.12 8.08
N ARG A 226 -11.28 3.81 9.36
CA ARG A 226 -10.65 2.64 9.98
C ARG A 226 -11.69 1.88 10.77
N GLY A 227 -11.66 0.55 10.69
CA GLY A 227 -12.51 -0.33 11.47
C GLY A 227 -11.71 -1.41 12.17
N ILE A 228 -12.35 -2.05 13.15
CA ILE A 228 -11.80 -3.15 13.91
C ILE A 228 -12.63 -4.39 13.58
N GLU A 229 -11.99 -5.42 13.01
CA GLU A 229 -12.63 -6.71 12.74
C GLU A 229 -12.62 -7.56 14.01
N PRO A 230 -13.79 -7.83 14.62
CA PRO A 230 -13.85 -8.61 15.85
C PRO A 230 -13.54 -10.10 15.64
N ARG A 231 -13.53 -10.55 14.38
CA ARG A 231 -13.27 -11.93 13.98
C ARG A 231 -12.26 -11.95 12.84
N PRO A 232 -11.00 -11.53 13.09
CA PRO A 232 -9.95 -11.63 12.09
C PRO A 232 -9.70 -13.10 11.71
N TRP A 233 -9.02 -13.35 10.60
CA TRP A 233 -8.81 -14.71 10.06
C TRP A 233 -8.20 -15.71 11.06
N PHE A 234 -7.45 -15.22 12.05
CA PHE A 234 -6.86 -16.01 13.12
C PHE A 234 -7.78 -16.20 14.35
N ALA A 235 -9.04 -15.74 14.28
CA ALA A 235 -10.02 -15.98 15.33
C ALA A 235 -10.71 -17.35 15.14
N GLU A 236 -11.28 -17.89 16.22
CA GLU A 236 -12.01 -19.15 16.17
C GLU A 236 -13.27 -19.12 15.28
N LYS A 237 -13.89 -17.94 15.16
CA LYS A 237 -15.11 -17.76 14.38
C LYS A 237 -14.79 -17.07 13.06
N PRO A 238 -15.43 -17.48 11.94
CA PRO A 238 -15.22 -16.85 10.65
C PRO A 238 -15.63 -15.38 10.68
N THR A 239 -14.91 -14.59 9.89
CA THR A 239 -15.21 -13.17 9.68
C THR A 239 -16.56 -12.98 9.01
N ILE A 240 -17.21 -11.86 9.32
CA ILE A 240 -18.40 -11.37 8.61
C ILE A 240 -18.20 -9.93 8.12
N GLY A 241 -16.96 -9.46 8.04
CA GLY A 241 -16.57 -8.17 7.47
C GLY A 241 -17.09 -6.96 8.24
N GLU A 242 -17.20 -7.05 9.57
CA GLU A 242 -17.67 -5.94 10.41
C GLU A 242 -16.67 -4.78 10.38
N GLY A 243 -15.37 -5.07 10.51
CA GLY A 243 -14.32 -4.06 10.51
C GLY A 243 -14.24 -3.30 9.18
N LEU A 244 -14.30 -4.02 8.05
CA LEU A 244 -14.28 -3.38 6.73
C LEU A 244 -15.57 -2.58 6.49
N THR A 245 -16.72 -3.09 6.93
CA THR A 245 -18.01 -2.36 6.90
C THR A 245 -17.92 -1.07 7.71
N GLN A 246 -17.31 -1.11 8.90
CA GLN A 246 -17.12 0.06 9.76
C GLN A 246 -16.23 1.10 9.07
N ALA A 247 -15.11 0.68 8.47
CA ALA A 247 -14.23 1.59 7.73
C ALA A 247 -14.96 2.30 6.59
N PHE A 248 -15.78 1.58 5.82
CA PHE A 248 -16.58 2.14 4.74
C PHE A 248 -17.66 3.09 5.25
N ASN A 249 -18.39 2.70 6.29
CA ASN A 249 -19.43 3.56 6.87
C ASN A 249 -18.85 4.87 7.42
N THR A 250 -17.65 4.84 8.00
CA THR A 250 -16.95 6.06 8.42
C THR A 250 -16.70 6.99 7.23
N ILE A 251 -16.25 6.45 6.09
CA ILE A 251 -16.08 7.25 4.86
C ILE A 251 -17.41 7.81 4.37
N PHE A 252 -18.46 6.97 4.27
CA PHE A 252 -19.73 7.36 3.65
C PHE A 252 -20.57 8.30 4.50
N SER A 253 -20.29 8.40 5.79
CA SER A 253 -20.93 9.37 6.70
C SER A 253 -20.14 10.66 6.89
N ASP A 254 -18.93 10.74 6.33
CA ASP A 254 -18.09 11.94 6.42
C ASP A 254 -18.65 13.07 5.52
N GLU A 255 -18.64 14.30 6.01
CA GLU A 255 -19.14 15.49 5.28
C GLU A 255 -18.38 15.77 3.97
N HIS A 256 -17.15 15.30 3.85
CA HIS A 256 -16.33 15.43 2.64
C HIS A 256 -16.58 14.31 1.61
N CYS A 257 -17.40 13.30 1.97
CA CYS A 257 -17.76 12.22 1.06
C CYS A 257 -18.87 12.67 0.11
N PRO A 258 -18.62 12.75 -1.20
CA PRO A 258 -19.67 13.13 -2.15
C PRO A 258 -20.77 12.06 -2.26
N ASP A 259 -21.96 12.46 -2.72
CA ASP A 259 -23.09 11.53 -2.94
C ASP A 259 -22.89 10.64 -4.18
N GLU A 260 -21.95 10.99 -5.06
CA GLU A 260 -21.66 10.23 -6.26
C GLU A 260 -21.18 8.80 -5.91
N ARG A 261 -21.53 7.84 -6.79
CA ARG A 261 -21.10 6.45 -6.62
C ARG A 261 -19.60 6.30 -6.90
N ILE A 262 -18.97 5.41 -6.14
CA ILE A 262 -17.59 4.99 -6.34
C ILE A 262 -17.48 4.29 -7.70
N ARG A 263 -16.60 4.81 -8.57
CA ARG A 263 -16.42 4.27 -9.92
C ARG A 263 -15.53 3.05 -9.96
N VAL A 264 -14.51 3.00 -9.12
CA VAL A 264 -13.50 1.95 -9.07
C VAL A 264 -13.06 1.71 -7.63
N THR A 265 -12.81 0.46 -7.29
CA THR A 265 -12.29 0.05 -5.98
C THR A 265 -10.97 -0.69 -6.16
N TYR A 266 -9.95 -0.30 -5.41
CA TYR A 266 -8.65 -0.96 -5.36
C TYR A 266 -8.48 -1.62 -4.00
N CYS A 267 -7.97 -2.85 -3.98
CA CYS A 267 -7.91 -3.64 -2.76
C CYS A 267 -6.74 -4.63 -2.73
N ASP A 268 -6.48 -5.12 -1.54
CA ASP A 268 -5.43 -6.10 -1.24
C ASP A 268 -5.91 -7.56 -1.25
N LEU A 269 -6.97 -7.88 -1.99
CA LEU A 269 -7.37 -9.26 -2.25
C LEU A 269 -6.20 -10.02 -2.90
N ASN A 270 -5.72 -11.08 -2.25
CA ASN A 270 -4.49 -11.79 -2.61
C ASN A 270 -4.67 -13.28 -2.93
N GLY A 271 -5.88 -13.82 -2.74
CA GLY A 271 -6.22 -15.23 -2.91
C GLY A 271 -6.65 -15.92 -1.62
N GLU A 272 -6.39 -15.33 -0.45
CA GLU A 272 -6.90 -15.83 0.83
C GLU A 272 -8.42 -15.63 0.91
N SER A 273 -9.16 -16.69 1.22
CA SER A 273 -10.64 -16.68 1.23
C SER A 273 -11.22 -15.67 2.22
N TRP A 274 -10.61 -15.51 3.40
CA TRP A 274 -11.11 -14.59 4.43
C TRP A 274 -11.17 -13.12 3.96
N ARG A 275 -10.24 -12.69 3.09
CA ARG A 275 -10.27 -11.34 2.50
C ARG A 275 -11.45 -11.18 1.56
N ALA A 276 -11.73 -12.21 0.76
CA ALA A 276 -12.88 -12.23 -0.14
C ALA A 276 -14.21 -12.23 0.63
N ASP A 277 -14.30 -12.98 1.72
CA ASP A 277 -15.46 -13.01 2.60
C ASP A 277 -15.72 -11.63 3.24
N GLU A 278 -14.70 -11.00 3.83
CA GLU A 278 -14.82 -9.66 4.39
C GLU A 278 -15.31 -8.63 3.36
N TRP A 279 -14.69 -8.65 2.17
CA TRP A 279 -15.13 -7.80 1.07
C TRP A 279 -16.59 -8.08 0.68
N GLY A 280 -16.96 -9.35 0.51
CA GLY A 280 -18.31 -9.74 0.13
C GLY A 280 -19.38 -9.23 1.10
N TYR A 281 -19.16 -9.41 2.41
CA TYR A 281 -20.06 -8.90 3.44
C TYR A 281 -20.12 -7.36 3.49
N ALA A 282 -18.97 -6.70 3.40
CA ALA A 282 -18.93 -5.24 3.40
C ALA A 282 -19.61 -4.66 2.15
N TYR A 283 -19.38 -5.27 0.97
CA TYR A 283 -20.00 -4.87 -0.29
C TYR A 283 -21.54 -5.00 -0.26
N VAL A 284 -22.06 -6.12 0.25
CA VAL A 284 -23.53 -6.30 0.38
C VAL A 284 -24.14 -5.20 1.25
N ARG A 285 -23.48 -4.79 2.33
CA ARG A 285 -23.98 -3.75 3.24
C ARG A 285 -23.87 -2.34 2.69
N THR A 286 -22.93 -2.10 1.79
CA THR A 286 -22.61 -0.76 1.25
C THR A 286 -22.82 -0.63 -0.26
N GLY A 287 -23.42 -1.65 -0.89
CA GLY A 287 -23.53 -1.80 -2.35
C GLY A 287 -24.14 -0.60 -3.09
N THR A 288 -25.04 0.15 -2.45
CA THR A 288 -25.65 1.35 -3.04
C THR A 288 -24.63 2.48 -3.32
N ARG A 289 -23.50 2.47 -2.64
CA ARG A 289 -22.41 3.46 -2.80
C ARG A 289 -21.45 3.09 -3.94
N HIS A 290 -21.48 1.86 -4.43
CA HIS A 290 -20.62 1.37 -5.50
C HIS A 290 -21.27 1.50 -6.88
N GLY A 291 -20.44 1.64 -7.90
CA GLY A 291 -20.89 1.70 -9.30
C GLY A 291 -21.42 0.36 -9.79
N SER A 292 -22.23 0.41 -10.84
CA SER A 292 -22.70 -0.78 -11.54
C SER A 292 -22.38 -0.61 -13.04
N PRO A 293 -21.62 -1.52 -13.66
CA PRO A 293 -20.96 -2.67 -13.03
C PRO A 293 -19.88 -2.27 -12.02
N LEU A 294 -19.59 -3.16 -11.06
CA LEU A 294 -18.48 -3.00 -10.12
C LEU A 294 -17.14 -3.10 -10.88
N ASP A 295 -16.26 -2.12 -10.68
CA ASP A 295 -14.86 -2.14 -11.15
C ASP A 295 -13.98 -2.39 -9.90
N LEU A 296 -13.65 -3.66 -9.63
CA LEU A 296 -12.84 -4.10 -8.50
C LEU A 296 -11.45 -4.53 -9.00
N ARG A 297 -10.40 -3.91 -8.48
CA ARG A 297 -9.01 -4.14 -8.85
C ARG A 297 -8.20 -4.65 -7.66
N HIS A 298 -7.55 -5.80 -7.86
CA HIS A 298 -6.75 -6.49 -6.86
C HIS A 298 -5.36 -6.83 -7.45
N PRO A 299 -4.44 -5.87 -7.49
CA PRO A 299 -3.16 -6.01 -8.21
C PRO A 299 -2.23 -7.10 -7.65
N ALA A 300 -2.54 -7.70 -6.50
CA ALA A 300 -1.84 -8.90 -6.03
C ALA A 300 -1.89 -10.06 -7.05
N ALA A 301 -2.87 -10.09 -7.94
CA ALA A 301 -2.91 -11.00 -9.09
C ALA A 301 -1.76 -10.76 -10.10
N ASN A 302 -1.09 -9.62 -10.02
CA ASN A 302 0.00 -9.22 -10.92
C ASN A 302 1.36 -9.27 -10.22
N TRP A 303 1.48 -8.62 -9.05
CA TRP A 303 2.75 -8.47 -8.32
C TRP A 303 2.87 -9.33 -7.04
N GLY A 304 1.91 -10.24 -6.79
CA GLY A 304 1.86 -11.03 -5.57
C GLY A 304 1.35 -10.24 -4.35
N ASP A 305 1.31 -10.88 -3.19
CA ASP A 305 1.10 -10.15 -1.94
C ASP A 305 2.39 -9.40 -1.57
N VAL A 306 2.26 -8.13 -1.34
CA VAL A 306 3.37 -7.23 -0.99
C VAL A 306 3.17 -6.62 0.42
N GLY A 307 2.42 -7.30 1.26
CA GLY A 307 2.30 -7.03 2.70
C GLY A 307 2.18 -5.56 3.05
N ALA A 308 3.10 -5.06 3.88
CA ALA A 308 3.12 -3.68 4.36
C ALA A 308 3.22 -2.61 3.24
N ALA A 309 3.63 -2.97 2.03
CA ALA A 309 3.64 -2.07 0.88
C ALA A 309 2.26 -1.95 0.20
N SER A 310 1.32 -2.88 0.46
CA SER A 310 0.04 -2.97 -0.27
C SER A 310 -0.73 -1.66 -0.26
N GLY A 311 -0.95 -1.07 0.91
CA GLY A 311 -1.77 0.15 1.04
C GLY A 311 -1.25 1.31 0.20
N THR A 312 0.04 1.60 0.25
CA THR A 312 0.65 2.72 -0.49
C THR A 312 0.77 2.45 -1.98
N LEU A 313 1.04 1.21 -2.39
CA LEU A 313 1.04 0.80 -3.80
C LEU A 313 -0.37 0.94 -4.41
N LEU A 314 -1.42 0.54 -3.71
CA LEU A 314 -2.81 0.72 -4.16
C LEU A 314 -3.16 2.20 -4.33
N VAL A 315 -2.76 3.05 -3.38
CA VAL A 315 -2.97 4.51 -3.46
C VAL A 315 -2.19 5.12 -4.63
N ALA A 316 -0.93 4.72 -4.84
CA ALA A 316 -0.11 5.20 -5.95
C ALA A 316 -0.70 4.79 -7.31
N LEU A 317 -1.08 3.50 -7.46
CA LEU A 317 -1.73 2.97 -8.66
C LEU A 317 -3.04 3.71 -8.95
N ALA A 318 -3.93 3.82 -7.95
CA ALA A 318 -5.21 4.50 -8.10
C ALA A 318 -5.04 5.97 -8.50
N SER A 319 -4.13 6.69 -7.85
CA SER A 319 -3.85 8.10 -8.14
C SER A 319 -3.35 8.31 -9.57
N PHE A 320 -2.44 7.47 -10.04
CA PHE A 320 -1.94 7.52 -11.41
C PHE A 320 -3.05 7.26 -12.43
N GLU A 321 -3.84 6.20 -12.21
CA GLU A 321 -4.92 5.82 -13.12
C GLU A 321 -6.05 6.84 -13.14
N LEU A 322 -6.39 7.44 -12.00
CA LEU A 322 -7.41 8.50 -11.92
C LEU A 322 -7.12 9.63 -12.90
N VAL A 323 -5.89 10.14 -12.93
CA VAL A 323 -5.50 11.22 -13.83
C VAL A 323 -5.45 10.76 -15.28
N ARG A 324 -4.97 9.55 -15.54
CA ARG A 324 -4.63 9.10 -16.89
C ARG A 324 -5.82 8.51 -17.65
N TYR A 325 -6.74 7.84 -16.95
CA TYR A 325 -7.75 6.98 -17.59
C TYR A 325 -9.19 7.26 -17.19
N PHE A 326 -9.43 8.08 -16.17
CA PHE A 326 -10.77 8.39 -15.71
C PHE A 326 -11.15 9.86 -16.00
N LYS A 327 -12.43 10.19 -15.89
CA LYS A 327 -12.93 11.57 -16.04
C LYS A 327 -12.69 12.37 -14.77
N ALA A 328 -12.65 13.69 -14.86
CA ALA A 328 -12.61 14.58 -13.70
C ALA A 328 -13.70 14.23 -12.67
N ARG A 329 -13.42 14.42 -11.39
CA ARG A 329 -14.28 14.11 -10.25
C ARG A 329 -14.61 12.62 -10.03
N THR A 330 -13.99 11.70 -10.79
CA THR A 330 -14.15 10.26 -10.55
C THR A 330 -13.68 9.90 -9.15
N LEU A 331 -14.48 9.09 -8.43
CA LEU A 331 -14.18 8.56 -7.11
C LEU A 331 -13.54 7.18 -7.19
N ALA A 332 -12.50 6.98 -6.44
CA ALA A 332 -11.85 5.68 -6.22
C ALA A 332 -11.80 5.36 -4.73
N LEU A 333 -12.28 4.19 -4.34
CA LEU A 333 -12.16 3.64 -2.99
C LEU A 333 -10.95 2.74 -2.93
N ILE A 334 -10.09 2.93 -1.94
CA ILE A 334 -8.96 2.05 -1.66
C ILE A 334 -9.16 1.44 -0.29
N TRP A 335 -8.93 0.13 -0.15
CA TRP A 335 -8.95 -0.52 1.15
C TRP A 335 -7.89 -1.60 1.27
N ALA A 336 -7.46 -1.83 2.49
CA ALA A 336 -6.54 -2.90 2.87
C ALA A 336 -6.89 -3.42 4.27
N ALA A 337 -6.65 -4.72 4.47
CA ALA A 337 -6.94 -5.44 5.69
C ALA A 337 -5.65 -5.99 6.30
N SER A 338 -5.39 -5.70 7.58
CA SER A 338 -4.26 -6.30 8.29
C SER A 338 -4.43 -7.82 8.41
N ASP A 339 -3.34 -8.53 8.20
CA ASP A 339 -3.23 -9.98 8.38
C ASP A 339 -2.68 -10.38 9.75
N ILE A 340 -2.27 -9.40 10.57
CA ILE A 340 -1.67 -9.62 11.89
C ILE A 340 -2.44 -8.93 13.02
N GLU A 341 -3.22 -7.91 12.67
CA GLU A 341 -4.00 -7.10 13.61
C GLU A 341 -5.47 -7.04 13.17
N PRO A 342 -6.41 -6.70 14.06
CA PRO A 342 -7.82 -6.64 13.69
C PRO A 342 -8.19 -5.39 12.86
N TYR A 343 -7.24 -4.64 12.37
CA TYR A 343 -7.47 -3.35 11.70
C TYR A 343 -7.80 -3.50 10.23
N ARG A 344 -8.77 -2.67 9.78
CA ARG A 344 -9.18 -2.51 8.39
C ARG A 344 -9.18 -1.01 8.07
N SER A 345 -8.45 -0.61 7.06
CA SER A 345 -8.35 0.81 6.68
C SER A 345 -8.81 1.02 5.24
N ALA A 346 -9.49 2.14 5.03
CA ALA A 346 -9.91 2.55 3.70
C ALA A 346 -9.75 4.07 3.52
N CYS A 347 -9.59 4.51 2.28
CA CYS A 347 -9.62 5.93 1.93
C CYS A 347 -10.33 6.16 0.61
N LEU A 348 -10.88 7.37 0.46
CA LEU A 348 -11.59 7.82 -0.73
C LEU A 348 -10.76 8.88 -1.45
N LEU A 349 -10.38 8.56 -2.68
CA LEU A 349 -9.69 9.48 -3.57
C LEU A 349 -10.64 10.03 -4.63
N ARG A 350 -10.38 11.27 -5.05
CA ARG A 350 -11.06 11.91 -6.17
C ARG A 350 -10.05 12.38 -7.20
N ARG A 351 -10.38 12.17 -8.49
CA ARG A 351 -9.67 12.85 -9.56
C ARG A 351 -9.87 14.36 -9.47
N PRO A 352 -8.80 15.18 -9.53
CA PRO A 352 -8.87 16.63 -9.54
C PRO A 352 -9.73 17.21 -10.67
#